data_db726ae32989a6c9e4b68fe669faa582
#
_entry.id   db726ae32989a6c9e4b68fe669faa582
#
_cell.length_a   1.000
_cell.length_b   1.000
_cell.length_c   1.000
_cell.angle_alpha   90.00
_cell.angle_beta   90.00
_cell.angle_gamma   90.00
#
_symmetry.space_group_name_H-M   'P 1'
#
loop_
_entity.id
_entity.type
_entity.pdbx_description
1 polymer ?
#
loop_
_entity_poly.entity_id
_entity_poly.type
_entity_poly.pdbx_seq_one_letter_code
_entity_poly.pdbx_strand_id
1 'polypeptide(L)'
;MNKLTLSIAILAATNAMVASVVAQDSSTLEEITIVGSKATLISAIEKQRESNSLISVVDSDAMGSFADTTAAEAIRRLPGISIENDQSEGRYVTIRGLSSDLNSVAVNGASMVAPENGRSVMLDGLPTELLDSITVAKSLTPEMDSDSIGGRVDFKTKKPSELEGRLLALKVQNNFGQYAAEKLNPKLALTYGDNINDMAAHVFGVTYSSKDIVAFNNETGFGWEDGAMNDDYEMRYYELTRERLGMTYDVDFLVGDDDRLFANLFWNQYNDSELRWKDEYGDIGDQVISTSANGMVVNEIKHDAETRVREETRTIAALNLGYETAVSGWFVDTMVSYSFAEEDDSNNAEANFRTKYRNGDKITTINWADSQRPYLTPADASLYDPAEMGFDGFEVTANVSQDSEVAFVFNAEKEFDFGVVKTGVKVKSREKDVDDYIIVYDGWGDNTLADMNPQTNSDWLFANQTFSQQADPSLVWAMKDRVDEMDVDFEDDTSRDFTTTEDIFAAYVQNTYTWDKGVVIAGMRYENTSVDSQAHDQVTLAQTTASSDHSFFAPSVNVKYFFNDQLQLRAAIWKG
;
A
#
# COMPACT_ATOMS: atom_id res chain seq x y z
N MET A 1 -26.91 6.89 11.86
CA MET A 1 -26.76 6.54 13.30
C MET A 1 -25.40 7.11 13.71
N ASN A 2 -25.32 7.87 14.79
CA ASN A 2 -24.06 8.47 15.20
C ASN A 2 -23.00 7.38 15.50
N LYS A 3 -21.76 7.56 15.02
CA LYS A 3 -20.62 6.63 15.23
C LYS A 3 -20.47 6.19 16.70
N LEU A 4 -20.75 7.08 17.65
CA LEU A 4 -20.74 6.81 19.09
C LEU A 4 -21.81 5.78 19.52
N THR A 5 -23.00 5.80 18.93
CA THR A 5 -24.10 4.88 19.26
C THR A 5 -23.82 3.46 18.76
N LEU A 6 -23.12 3.33 17.62
CA LEU A 6 -22.70 2.04 17.09
C LEU A 6 -21.57 1.43 17.95
N SER A 7 -20.60 2.25 18.36
CA SER A 7 -19.49 1.79 19.21
C SER A 7 -19.96 1.33 20.59
N ILE A 8 -20.91 2.03 21.21
CA ILE A 8 -21.50 1.65 22.50
C ILE A 8 -22.37 0.39 22.35
N ALA A 9 -23.09 0.23 21.25
CA ALA A 9 -23.90 -0.97 21.00
C ALA A 9 -23.02 -2.22 20.77
N ILE A 10 -21.90 -2.07 20.08
CA ILE A 10 -20.91 -3.16 19.88
C ILE A 10 -20.23 -3.53 21.20
N LEU A 11 -19.83 -2.55 22.02
CA LEU A 11 -19.22 -2.79 23.34
C LEU A 11 -20.22 -3.47 24.31
N ALA A 12 -21.50 -3.11 24.26
CA ALA A 12 -22.54 -3.74 25.06
C ALA A 12 -22.87 -5.17 24.57
N ALA A 13 -22.86 -5.42 23.25
CA ALA A 13 -23.07 -6.74 22.67
C ALA A 13 -21.89 -7.70 22.98
N THR A 14 -20.65 -7.21 22.97
CA THR A 14 -19.47 -8.04 23.32
C THR A 14 -19.46 -8.41 24.79
N ASN A 15 -19.84 -7.53 25.71
CA ASN A 15 -19.97 -7.88 27.14
C ASN A 15 -21.11 -8.88 27.41
N ALA A 16 -22.21 -8.84 26.64
CA ALA A 16 -23.30 -9.79 26.76
C ALA A 16 -22.95 -11.18 26.20
N MET A 17 -22.13 -11.27 25.17
CA MET A 17 -21.63 -12.56 24.63
C MET A 17 -20.56 -13.20 25.51
N VAL A 18 -19.66 -12.42 26.11
CA VAL A 18 -18.65 -12.96 27.04
C VAL A 18 -19.31 -13.48 28.33
N ALA A 19 -20.39 -12.85 28.81
CA ALA A 19 -21.10 -13.31 30.00
C ALA A 19 -21.91 -14.61 29.78
N SER A 20 -22.29 -14.95 28.53
CA SER A 20 -23.04 -16.17 28.22
C SER A 20 -22.14 -17.40 27.94
N VAL A 21 -20.84 -17.20 27.68
CA VAL A 21 -19.88 -18.30 27.44
C VAL A 21 -19.29 -18.84 28.76
N VAL A 22 -19.35 -18.08 29.87
CA VAL A 22 -18.77 -18.46 31.16
C VAL A 22 -19.69 -19.35 32.01
N ALA A 23 -20.92 -19.66 31.57
CA ALA A 23 -21.93 -20.40 32.36
C ALA A 23 -22.23 -21.78 31.84
N GLN A 24 -21.28 -22.54 31.34
CA GLN A 24 -21.47 -23.96 31.09
C GLN A 24 -20.20 -24.80 31.34
N ASP A 25 -20.31 -25.57 32.41
CA ASP A 25 -19.54 -26.72 32.80
C ASP A 25 -18.09 -26.57 33.32
N SER A 26 -17.97 -26.67 34.64
CA SER A 26 -16.73 -26.70 35.41
C SER A 26 -16.15 -28.09 35.54
N SER A 27 -15.87 -28.80 34.46
CA SER A 27 -15.18 -30.09 34.57
C SER A 27 -14.38 -30.49 33.34
N THR A 28 -13.54 -29.65 32.86
CA THR A 28 -12.26 -29.90 32.19
C THR A 28 -11.70 -28.55 31.84
N LEU A 29 -10.81 -28.02 32.67
CA LEU A 29 -9.88 -27.01 32.19
C LEU A 29 -8.97 -27.75 31.22
N GLU A 30 -9.33 -27.80 29.94
CA GLU A 30 -8.36 -28.01 28.88
C GLU A 30 -7.32 -26.90 29.04
N GLU A 31 -6.07 -27.34 29.16
CA GLU A 31 -4.92 -26.46 29.24
C GLU A 31 -4.97 -25.53 28.05
N ILE A 32 -5.36 -24.24 28.26
CA ILE A 32 -5.25 -23.21 27.23
C ILE A 32 -3.75 -23.04 27.05
N THR A 33 -3.20 -23.74 26.09
CA THR A 33 -1.84 -23.53 25.63
C THR A 33 -1.84 -22.16 24.96
N ILE A 34 -1.42 -21.15 25.70
CA ILE A 34 -1.08 -19.85 25.11
C ILE A 34 0.16 -20.13 24.25
N VAL A 35 -0.07 -20.42 22.97
CA VAL A 35 0.99 -20.48 21.95
C VAL A 35 1.48 -19.04 21.81
N GLY A 36 2.46 -18.68 22.62
CA GLY A 36 3.01 -17.34 22.64
C GLY A 36 3.82 -17.05 21.38
N SER A 37 4.10 -15.79 21.13
CA SER A 37 4.91 -15.23 20.02
C SER A 37 6.21 -16.02 19.72
N LYS A 38 6.73 -16.77 20.69
CA LYS A 38 7.91 -17.62 20.53
C LYS A 38 7.62 -18.85 19.66
N ALA A 39 6.47 -19.51 19.81
CA ALA A 39 6.14 -20.71 19.02
C ALA A 39 5.90 -20.33 17.56
N THR A 40 5.26 -19.21 17.32
CA THR A 40 5.00 -18.68 15.98
C THR A 40 6.28 -18.23 15.27
N LEU A 41 7.20 -17.60 15.99
CA LEU A 41 8.51 -17.27 15.45
C LEU A 41 9.29 -18.54 15.08
N ILE A 42 9.18 -19.61 15.89
CA ILE A 42 9.78 -20.91 15.59
C ILE A 42 9.16 -21.51 14.33
N SER A 43 7.83 -21.48 14.18
CA SER A 43 7.13 -21.96 12.98
C SER A 43 7.59 -21.21 11.71
N ALA A 44 7.65 -19.88 11.73
CA ALA A 44 8.14 -19.08 10.62
C ALA A 44 9.61 -19.42 10.26
N ILE A 45 10.47 -19.66 11.26
CA ILE A 45 11.86 -20.06 11.05
C ILE A 45 11.92 -21.48 10.45
N GLU A 46 11.07 -22.40 10.90
CA GLU A 46 10.98 -23.75 10.36
C GLU A 46 10.53 -23.75 8.90
N LYS A 47 9.46 -23.02 8.56
CA LYS A 47 9.03 -22.81 7.17
C LYS A 47 10.16 -22.26 6.29
N GLN A 48 10.92 -21.28 6.80
CA GLN A 48 12.10 -20.77 6.09
C GLN A 48 13.21 -21.83 5.96
N ARG A 49 13.42 -22.65 7.00
CA ARG A 49 14.42 -23.71 7.00
C ARG A 49 14.07 -24.86 6.03
N GLU A 50 12.81 -25.18 5.91
CA GLU A 50 12.31 -26.23 5.02
C GLU A 50 12.33 -25.79 3.55
N SER A 51 12.07 -24.52 3.28
CA SER A 51 12.06 -24.00 1.91
C SER A 51 13.36 -24.31 1.16
N ASN A 52 13.22 -24.66 -0.12
CA ASN A 52 14.34 -24.91 -1.03
C ASN A 52 14.80 -23.64 -1.76
N SER A 53 14.06 -22.55 -1.70
CA SER A 53 14.41 -21.23 -2.23
C SER A 53 14.73 -20.23 -1.10
N LEU A 54 15.21 -19.05 -1.46
CA LEU A 54 15.48 -17.96 -0.51
C LEU A 54 14.17 -17.25 -0.17
N ILE A 55 13.52 -17.63 0.93
CA ILE A 55 12.31 -16.98 1.42
C ILE A 55 12.48 -16.39 2.80
N SER A 56 11.61 -15.46 3.15
CA SER A 56 11.31 -15.04 4.52
C SER A 56 9.82 -15.16 4.77
N VAL A 57 9.43 -15.55 5.99
CA VAL A 57 8.03 -15.80 6.34
C VAL A 57 7.66 -15.05 7.61
N VAL A 58 6.43 -14.50 7.65
CA VAL A 58 5.76 -14.02 8.86
C VAL A 58 4.45 -14.78 8.99
N ASP A 59 4.24 -15.45 10.11
CA ASP A 59 3.00 -16.19 10.41
C ASP A 59 1.98 -15.29 11.13
N SER A 60 0.69 -15.63 11.02
CA SER A 60 -0.45 -14.86 11.52
C SER A 60 -0.39 -14.56 13.02
N ASP A 61 0.04 -15.53 13.83
CA ASP A 61 0.14 -15.32 15.27
C ASP A 61 1.23 -14.31 15.65
N ALA A 62 2.32 -14.24 14.86
CA ALA A 62 3.32 -13.19 15.01
C ALA A 62 2.78 -11.82 14.60
N MET A 63 1.94 -11.75 13.56
CA MET A 63 1.27 -10.52 13.15
C MET A 63 0.33 -10.00 14.23
N GLY A 64 -0.36 -10.89 14.95
CA GLY A 64 -1.27 -10.52 16.04
C GLY A 64 -0.62 -10.11 17.36
N SER A 65 0.63 -10.50 17.58
CA SER A 65 1.37 -10.25 18.83
C SER A 65 2.11 -8.92 18.86
N PHE A 66 2.26 -8.27 17.73
CA PHE A 66 2.89 -6.96 17.57
C PHE A 66 1.84 -5.88 17.26
N ALA A 67 2.21 -4.63 17.41
CA ALA A 67 1.35 -3.48 17.10
C ALA A 67 1.23 -3.22 15.59
N ASP A 68 1.40 -4.26 14.75
CA ASP A 68 1.29 -4.14 13.31
C ASP A 68 -0.18 -3.96 12.92
N THR A 69 -0.48 -2.85 12.27
CA THR A 69 -1.83 -2.55 11.83
C THR A 69 -2.07 -2.98 10.39
N THR A 70 -1.01 -3.05 9.60
CA THR A 70 -1.05 -3.36 8.16
C THR A 70 -0.04 -4.44 7.79
N ALA A 71 -0.21 -5.02 6.60
CA ALA A 71 0.71 -6.02 6.05
C ALA A 71 2.12 -5.43 5.84
N ALA A 72 2.22 -4.17 5.44
CA ALA A 72 3.50 -3.47 5.29
C ALA A 72 4.32 -3.46 6.59
N GLU A 73 3.66 -3.14 7.72
CA GLU A 73 4.32 -3.12 9.03
C GLU A 73 4.78 -4.52 9.46
N ALA A 74 3.98 -5.55 9.16
CA ALA A 74 4.32 -6.93 9.51
C ALA A 74 5.59 -7.42 8.79
N ILE A 75 5.76 -7.09 7.51
CA ILE A 75 6.93 -7.54 6.72
C ILE A 75 8.18 -6.68 6.93
N ARG A 76 8.06 -5.48 7.49
CA ARG A 76 9.20 -4.58 7.79
C ARG A 76 10.32 -5.25 8.60
N ARG A 77 9.96 -6.22 9.43
CA ARG A 77 10.91 -6.94 10.28
C ARG A 77 11.74 -7.99 9.56
N LEU A 78 11.41 -8.30 8.31
CA LEU A 78 12.09 -9.33 7.54
C LEU A 78 13.44 -8.82 7.02
N PRO A 79 14.52 -9.61 7.08
CA PRO A 79 15.83 -9.19 6.59
C PRO A 79 15.81 -8.83 5.09
N GLY A 80 16.38 -7.68 4.74
CA GLY A 80 16.46 -7.19 3.36
C GLY A 80 15.13 -6.67 2.80
N ILE A 81 14.19 -6.34 3.67
CA ILE A 81 12.95 -5.65 3.35
C ILE A 81 13.01 -4.24 3.93
N SER A 82 12.66 -3.27 3.12
CA SER A 82 12.40 -1.88 3.53
C SER A 82 10.98 -1.52 3.14
N ILE A 83 10.41 -0.57 3.87
CA ILE A 83 9.07 -0.05 3.59
C ILE A 83 9.18 1.45 3.35
N GLU A 84 8.63 1.91 2.26
CA GLU A 84 8.39 3.31 2.01
C GLU A 84 7.16 3.73 2.80
N ASN A 85 7.32 4.79 3.59
CA ASN A 85 6.24 5.31 4.44
C ASN A 85 5.63 6.53 3.77
N ASP A 86 4.32 6.66 3.93
CA ASP A 86 3.57 7.86 3.64
C ASP A 86 2.71 8.21 4.87
N GLN A 87 2.75 9.48 5.30
CA GLN A 87 1.98 10.01 6.42
C GLN A 87 1.99 9.08 7.66
N SER A 88 3.19 8.59 8.02
CA SER A 88 3.45 7.72 9.18
C SER A 88 3.02 6.25 9.04
N GLU A 89 2.48 5.82 7.91
CA GLU A 89 2.15 4.42 7.62
C GLU A 89 3.02 3.84 6.51
N GLY A 90 3.27 2.53 6.57
CA GLY A 90 4.01 1.83 5.53
C GLY A 90 3.12 1.57 4.32
N ARG A 91 3.55 1.99 3.13
CA ARG A 91 2.76 1.95 1.89
C ARG A 91 3.30 0.93 0.88
N TYR A 92 4.56 1.05 0.49
CA TYR A 92 5.18 0.18 -0.52
C TYR A 92 6.31 -0.64 0.04
N VAL A 93 6.52 -1.82 -0.54
CA VAL A 93 7.60 -2.73 -0.18
C VAL A 93 8.78 -2.60 -1.14
N THR A 94 9.96 -2.43 -0.58
CA THR A 94 11.25 -2.45 -1.29
C THR A 94 12.02 -3.68 -0.87
N ILE A 95 12.39 -4.55 -1.81
CA ILE A 95 13.11 -5.79 -1.54
C ILE A 95 14.56 -5.64 -2.01
N ARG A 96 15.51 -5.76 -1.07
CA ARG A 96 16.96 -5.64 -1.34
C ARG A 96 17.37 -4.30 -1.99
N GLY A 97 16.63 -3.22 -1.68
CA GLY A 97 16.89 -1.89 -2.23
C GLY A 97 16.42 -1.68 -3.67
N LEU A 98 15.68 -2.62 -4.24
CA LEU A 98 15.03 -2.45 -5.54
C LEU A 98 13.65 -1.82 -5.35
N SER A 99 13.30 -0.88 -6.23
CA SER A 99 12.02 -0.16 -6.21
C SER A 99 10.83 -1.11 -6.10
N SER A 100 9.76 -0.64 -5.47
CA SER A 100 8.48 -1.34 -5.35
C SER A 100 7.91 -1.81 -6.70
N ASP A 101 8.17 -1.07 -7.79
CA ASP A 101 7.74 -1.44 -9.16
C ASP A 101 8.40 -2.72 -9.70
N LEU A 102 9.53 -3.13 -9.12
CA LEU A 102 10.26 -4.33 -9.48
C LEU A 102 9.91 -5.54 -8.61
N ASN A 103 8.92 -5.39 -7.73
CA ASN A 103 8.41 -6.44 -6.85
C ASN A 103 7.00 -6.83 -7.26
N SER A 104 6.64 -8.09 -7.13
CA SER A 104 5.26 -8.52 -7.30
C SER A 104 4.60 -8.84 -5.97
N VAL A 105 3.31 -8.64 -5.91
CA VAL A 105 2.45 -8.98 -4.78
C VAL A 105 1.38 -9.94 -5.24
N ALA A 106 1.06 -10.93 -4.43
CA ALA A 106 0.04 -11.92 -4.73
C ALA A 106 -0.79 -12.28 -3.49
N VAL A 107 -1.99 -12.80 -3.70
CA VAL A 107 -2.81 -13.45 -2.68
C VAL A 107 -3.18 -14.86 -3.13
N ASN A 108 -2.80 -15.86 -2.31
CA ASN A 108 -2.98 -17.28 -2.64
C ASN A 108 -2.47 -17.66 -4.04
N GLY A 109 -1.39 -17.01 -4.50
CA GLY A 109 -0.78 -17.26 -5.81
C GLY A 109 -1.29 -16.41 -6.96
N ALA A 110 -2.47 -15.80 -6.86
CA ALA A 110 -2.95 -14.83 -7.87
C ALA A 110 -2.25 -13.49 -7.69
N SER A 111 -1.88 -12.85 -8.79
CA SER A 111 -1.30 -11.51 -8.77
C SER A 111 -2.30 -10.51 -8.17
N MET A 112 -1.83 -9.62 -7.33
CA MET A 112 -2.57 -8.41 -6.96
C MET A 112 -2.17 -7.29 -7.92
N VAL A 113 -3.17 -6.57 -8.40
CA VAL A 113 -2.98 -5.41 -9.27
C VAL A 113 -2.99 -4.11 -8.46
N ALA A 114 -2.45 -3.04 -9.02
CA ALA A 114 -2.23 -1.78 -8.33
C ALA A 114 -3.41 -0.82 -8.51
N PRO A 115 -3.98 -0.23 -7.44
CA PRO A 115 -5.09 0.73 -7.59
C PRO A 115 -4.67 2.06 -8.19
N GLU A 116 -3.46 2.56 -7.91
CA GLU A 116 -2.94 3.80 -8.47
C GLU A 116 -2.46 3.65 -9.92
N ASN A 117 -2.08 4.74 -10.55
CA ASN A 117 -1.59 4.79 -11.93
C ASN A 117 -0.26 4.03 -12.18
N GLY A 118 0.48 3.64 -11.13
CA GLY A 118 1.71 2.86 -11.19
C GLY A 118 1.52 1.34 -11.18
N ARG A 119 2.64 0.59 -11.01
CA ARG A 119 2.65 -0.89 -10.86
C ARG A 119 2.70 -1.35 -9.40
N SER A 120 3.14 -0.49 -8.50
CA SER A 120 3.38 -0.81 -7.10
C SER A 120 2.08 -1.07 -6.36
N VAL A 121 1.95 -2.25 -5.75
CA VAL A 121 0.78 -2.58 -4.94
C VAL A 121 0.92 -1.96 -3.55
N MET A 122 -0.09 -1.21 -3.13
CA MET A 122 -0.15 -0.57 -1.84
C MET A 122 -0.53 -1.58 -0.75
N LEU A 123 0.26 -1.62 0.32
CA LEU A 123 0.07 -2.57 1.42
C LEU A 123 -0.51 -1.95 2.69
N ASP A 124 -0.70 -0.63 2.71
CA ASP A 124 -1.26 0.14 3.82
C ASP A 124 -2.75 -0.14 4.06
N GLY A 125 -3.48 -0.52 3.01
CA GLY A 125 -4.87 -0.95 3.09
C GLY A 125 -5.07 -2.37 3.60
N LEU A 126 -4.06 -3.26 3.52
CA LEU A 126 -4.21 -4.71 3.73
C LEU A 126 -4.15 -5.10 5.22
N PRO A 127 -5.26 -5.59 5.80
CA PRO A 127 -5.29 -6.00 7.21
C PRO A 127 -4.62 -7.35 7.44
N THR A 128 -3.79 -7.43 8.46
CA THR A 128 -3.07 -8.67 8.81
C THR A 128 -3.96 -9.77 9.36
N GLU A 129 -5.12 -9.44 9.90
CA GLU A 129 -6.04 -10.39 10.56
C GLU A 129 -6.68 -11.38 9.60
N LEU A 130 -6.75 -11.05 8.31
CA LEU A 130 -7.31 -11.91 7.28
C LEU A 130 -6.30 -12.94 6.74
N LEU A 131 -5.03 -12.79 7.12
CA LEU A 131 -3.93 -13.59 6.59
C LEU A 131 -3.56 -14.73 7.55
N ASP A 132 -3.09 -15.84 7.00
CA ASP A 132 -2.45 -16.92 7.73
C ASP A 132 -0.93 -16.73 7.79
N SER A 133 -0.35 -16.35 6.67
CA SER A 133 1.07 -16.04 6.57
C SER A 133 1.38 -15.09 5.43
N ILE A 134 2.55 -14.45 5.52
CA ILE A 134 3.14 -13.66 4.45
C ILE A 134 4.48 -14.28 4.09
N THR A 135 4.64 -14.66 2.85
CA THR A 135 5.90 -15.22 2.32
C THR A 135 6.54 -14.22 1.38
N VAL A 136 7.81 -13.88 1.62
CA VAL A 136 8.60 -13.05 0.72
C VAL A 136 9.66 -13.92 0.06
N ALA A 137 9.46 -14.24 -1.23
CA ALA A 137 10.44 -14.93 -2.05
C ALA A 137 11.49 -13.93 -2.56
N LYS A 138 12.76 -14.20 -2.25
CA LYS A 138 13.92 -13.38 -2.61
C LYS A 138 14.76 -13.98 -3.73
N SER A 139 14.40 -15.15 -4.20
CA SER A 139 14.94 -15.78 -5.41
C SER A 139 13.81 -16.42 -6.17
N LEU A 140 13.84 -16.28 -7.49
CA LEU A 140 12.83 -16.83 -8.36
C LEU A 140 13.16 -18.28 -8.70
N THR A 141 12.13 -19.13 -8.74
CA THR A 141 12.14 -20.45 -9.33
C THR A 141 11.44 -20.39 -10.69
N PRO A 142 11.64 -21.35 -11.60
CA PRO A 142 11.03 -21.31 -12.93
C PRO A 142 9.49 -21.25 -12.96
N GLU A 143 8.83 -21.73 -11.91
CA GLU A 143 7.37 -21.66 -11.76
C GLU A 143 6.84 -20.26 -11.44
N MET A 144 7.69 -19.36 -10.94
CA MET A 144 7.34 -17.98 -10.58
C MET A 144 7.41 -17.07 -11.82
N ASP A 145 6.59 -16.01 -11.82
CA ASP A 145 6.65 -14.97 -12.85
C ASP A 145 7.99 -14.26 -12.82
N SER A 146 8.57 -14.00 -13.98
CA SER A 146 9.91 -13.44 -14.09
C SER A 146 9.97 -11.92 -14.01
N ASP A 147 8.82 -11.24 -13.90
CA ASP A 147 8.70 -9.81 -13.68
C ASP A 147 9.02 -9.36 -12.24
N SER A 148 9.27 -10.32 -11.33
CA SER A 148 9.53 -10.07 -9.90
C SER A 148 11.03 -9.98 -9.59
N ILE A 149 11.76 -9.07 -10.26
CA ILE A 149 13.24 -8.98 -10.17
C ILE A 149 13.74 -8.77 -8.74
N GLY A 150 13.08 -7.91 -7.95
CA GLY A 150 13.40 -7.68 -6.54
C GLY A 150 12.98 -8.84 -5.64
N GLY A 151 11.79 -9.36 -5.88
CA GLY A 151 11.18 -10.47 -5.16
C GLY A 151 9.66 -10.47 -5.26
N ARG A 152 9.05 -11.49 -4.67
CA ARG A 152 7.60 -11.67 -4.64
C ARG A 152 7.10 -11.75 -3.20
N VAL A 153 6.09 -10.96 -2.88
CA VAL A 153 5.32 -11.06 -1.63
C VAL A 153 4.05 -11.84 -1.92
N ASP A 154 3.82 -12.94 -1.21
CA ASP A 154 2.61 -13.75 -1.35
C ASP A 154 1.88 -13.83 -0.01
N PHE A 155 0.68 -13.27 0.03
CA PHE A 155 -0.25 -13.32 1.15
C PHE A 155 -1.04 -14.63 1.09
N LYS A 156 -1.06 -15.36 2.19
CA LYS A 156 -1.84 -16.59 2.33
C LYS A 156 -3.00 -16.37 3.27
N THR A 157 -4.21 -16.71 2.84
CA THR A 157 -5.38 -16.83 3.72
C THR A 157 -5.40 -18.20 4.39
N LYS A 158 -6.26 -18.36 5.40
CA LYS A 158 -6.37 -19.64 6.10
C LYS A 158 -6.99 -20.70 5.19
N LYS A 159 -6.33 -21.83 5.07
CA LYS A 159 -6.78 -22.94 4.23
C LYS A 159 -7.82 -23.80 4.96
N PRO A 160 -9.05 -23.92 4.45
CA PRO A 160 -10.13 -24.65 5.12
C PRO A 160 -9.81 -26.12 5.40
N SER A 161 -9.15 -26.81 4.44
CA SER A 161 -8.78 -28.24 4.58
C SER A 161 -7.72 -28.53 5.65
N GLU A 162 -7.07 -27.51 6.20
CA GLU A 162 -6.09 -27.63 7.28
C GLU A 162 -6.70 -27.38 8.68
N LEU A 163 -8.02 -27.16 8.77
CA LEU A 163 -8.69 -26.96 10.04
C LEU A 163 -8.77 -28.28 10.83
N GLU A 164 -8.20 -28.29 12.03
CA GLU A 164 -8.33 -29.42 12.96
C GLU A 164 -9.73 -29.50 13.62
N GLY A 165 -10.57 -28.48 13.43
CA GLY A 165 -11.92 -28.36 13.97
C GLY A 165 -12.49 -26.97 13.78
N ARG A 166 -13.57 -26.65 14.53
CA ARG A 166 -14.19 -25.33 14.45
C ARG A 166 -13.24 -24.23 14.90
N LEU A 167 -13.05 -23.23 14.04
CA LEU A 167 -12.31 -22.01 14.33
C LEU A 167 -13.29 -20.88 14.64
N LEU A 168 -13.12 -20.20 15.75
CA LEU A 168 -13.80 -18.94 16.06
C LEU A 168 -12.81 -18.00 16.75
N ALA A 169 -12.43 -16.93 16.07
CA ALA A 169 -11.55 -15.92 16.64
C ALA A 169 -12.21 -14.54 16.54
N LEU A 170 -12.26 -13.83 17.67
CA LEU A 170 -12.73 -12.44 17.74
C LEU A 170 -11.60 -11.60 18.32
N LYS A 171 -11.22 -10.55 17.62
CA LYS A 171 -10.21 -9.59 18.04
C LYS A 171 -10.83 -8.21 18.14
N VAL A 172 -10.62 -7.54 19.27
CA VAL A 172 -11.06 -6.17 19.51
C VAL A 172 -9.86 -5.40 20.03
N GLN A 173 -9.51 -4.34 19.34
CA GLN A 173 -8.37 -3.47 19.69
C GLN A 173 -8.80 -2.01 19.59
N ASN A 174 -8.08 -1.15 20.28
CA ASN A 174 -8.14 0.29 20.08
C ASN A 174 -6.70 0.83 20.03
N ASN A 175 -6.41 1.68 19.05
CA ASN A 175 -5.13 2.34 18.91
C ASN A 175 -5.21 3.75 19.49
N PHE A 176 -4.11 4.24 20.04
CA PHE A 176 -4.00 5.60 20.57
C PHE A 176 -2.84 6.30 19.86
N GLY A 177 -3.13 7.41 19.21
CA GLY A 177 -2.12 8.31 18.66
C GLY A 177 -1.80 9.42 19.65
N GLN A 178 -0.55 9.84 19.73
CA GLN A 178 -0.14 10.93 20.64
C GLN A 178 -0.86 12.25 20.29
N TYR A 179 -1.07 12.53 19.00
CA TYR A 179 -1.66 13.77 18.50
C TYR A 179 -3.15 13.65 18.17
N ALA A 180 -3.69 12.43 18.20
CA ALA A 180 -5.10 12.12 18.01
C ALA A 180 -5.67 11.39 19.24
N ALA A 181 -5.18 11.70 20.45
CA ALA A 181 -5.42 10.94 21.67
C ALA A 181 -6.88 10.97 22.15
N GLU A 182 -7.66 11.95 21.75
CA GLU A 182 -9.07 12.09 22.14
C GLU A 182 -10.01 11.25 21.28
N LYS A 183 -9.53 10.68 20.18
CA LYS A 183 -10.34 9.89 19.24
C LYS A 183 -10.19 8.39 19.50
N LEU A 184 -11.27 7.66 19.30
CA LEU A 184 -11.27 6.21 19.34
C LEU A 184 -10.85 5.68 17.96
N ASN A 185 -9.82 4.86 17.95
CA ASN A 185 -9.29 4.20 16.75
C ASN A 185 -9.53 2.68 16.84
N PRO A 186 -10.79 2.21 16.65
CA PRO A 186 -11.16 0.82 16.84
C PRO A 186 -10.62 -0.07 15.73
N LYS A 187 -10.27 -1.31 16.10
CA LYS A 187 -10.02 -2.40 15.18
C LYS A 187 -10.78 -3.63 15.64
N LEU A 188 -11.60 -4.18 14.75
CA LEU A 188 -12.44 -5.34 14.98
C LEU A 188 -12.13 -6.39 13.92
N ALA A 189 -11.92 -7.65 14.33
CA ALA A 189 -11.80 -8.75 13.40
C ALA A 189 -12.54 -9.98 13.92
N LEU A 190 -13.21 -10.67 13.00
CA LEU A 190 -13.89 -11.94 13.23
C LEU A 190 -13.40 -12.94 12.19
N THR A 191 -12.94 -14.10 12.64
CA THR A 191 -12.66 -15.24 11.78
C THR A 191 -13.48 -16.43 12.27
N TYR A 192 -14.21 -17.06 11.34
CA TYR A 192 -14.96 -18.27 11.59
C TYR A 192 -14.62 -19.31 10.53
N GLY A 193 -14.38 -20.56 10.96
CA GLY A 193 -14.16 -21.69 10.08
C GLY A 193 -14.77 -22.95 10.66
N ASP A 194 -15.27 -23.82 9.80
CA ASP A 194 -15.82 -25.12 10.20
C ASP A 194 -15.75 -26.11 9.04
N ASN A 195 -15.72 -27.38 9.41
CA ASN A 195 -15.98 -28.48 8.48
C ASN A 195 -17.50 -28.60 8.31
N ILE A 196 -18.02 -28.29 7.12
CA ILE A 196 -19.43 -28.42 6.80
C ILE A 196 -19.86 -29.90 6.85
N ASN A 197 -18.98 -30.75 6.34
CA ASN A 197 -19.07 -32.21 6.37
C ASN A 197 -17.67 -32.79 6.04
N ASP A 198 -17.57 -34.11 5.89
CA ASP A 198 -16.30 -34.79 5.59
C ASP A 198 -15.70 -34.41 4.22
N MET A 199 -16.46 -33.75 3.36
CA MET A 199 -16.04 -33.35 2.00
C MET A 199 -15.90 -31.85 1.81
N ALA A 200 -16.36 -31.03 2.74
CA ALA A 200 -16.35 -29.59 2.57
C ALA A 200 -15.99 -28.85 3.85
N ALA A 201 -15.09 -27.90 3.72
CA ALA A 201 -14.68 -27.00 4.79
C ALA A 201 -14.66 -25.55 4.29
N HIS A 202 -14.87 -24.60 5.20
CA HIS A 202 -14.81 -23.20 4.85
C HIS A 202 -14.19 -22.35 5.97
N VAL A 203 -13.63 -21.20 5.57
CA VAL A 203 -13.18 -20.13 6.48
C VAL A 203 -13.70 -18.80 5.95
N PHE A 204 -14.30 -18.03 6.84
CA PHE A 204 -14.74 -16.66 6.60
C PHE A 204 -14.00 -15.72 7.54
N GLY A 205 -13.50 -14.62 7.03
CA GLY A 205 -12.87 -13.54 7.79
C GLY A 205 -13.47 -12.19 7.44
N VAL A 206 -13.66 -11.33 8.45
CA VAL A 206 -14.04 -9.93 8.26
C VAL A 206 -13.30 -9.07 9.26
N THR A 207 -12.83 -7.90 8.82
CA THR A 207 -12.15 -6.92 9.67
C THR A 207 -12.60 -5.52 9.33
N TYR A 208 -12.70 -4.68 10.36
CA TYR A 208 -12.92 -3.25 10.24
C TYR A 208 -11.94 -2.52 11.14
N SER A 209 -11.34 -1.45 10.64
CA SER A 209 -10.56 -0.53 11.45
C SER A 209 -10.76 0.91 11.03
N SER A 210 -10.68 1.82 11.99
CA SER A 210 -10.62 3.26 11.76
C SER A 210 -9.44 3.82 12.54
N LYS A 211 -8.65 4.69 11.92
CA LYS A 211 -7.46 5.28 12.53
C LYS A 211 -7.36 6.75 12.16
N ASP A 212 -7.33 7.60 13.18
CA ASP A 212 -7.01 9.02 13.01
C ASP A 212 -5.49 9.21 13.14
N ILE A 213 -4.93 9.95 12.21
CA ILE A 213 -3.49 10.20 12.09
C ILE A 213 -3.28 11.71 12.02
N VAL A 214 -2.24 12.19 12.72
CA VAL A 214 -1.66 13.51 12.51
C VAL A 214 -0.22 13.32 12.07
N ALA A 215 0.15 13.95 10.97
CA ALA A 215 1.50 13.86 10.42
C ALA A 215 2.06 15.26 10.11
N PHE A 216 3.38 15.37 10.14
CA PHE A 216 4.14 16.60 9.89
C PHE A 216 5.22 16.29 8.86
N ASN A 217 5.41 17.21 7.92
CA ASN A 217 6.45 17.11 6.91
C ASN A 217 7.17 18.45 6.77
N ASN A 218 8.49 18.39 6.57
CA ASN A 218 9.31 19.50 6.12
C ASN A 218 10.03 19.03 4.87
N GLU A 219 9.91 19.77 3.79
CA GLU A 219 10.45 19.41 2.48
C GLU A 219 11.13 20.61 1.84
N THR A 220 12.26 20.39 1.17
CA THR A 220 12.90 21.39 0.32
C THR A 220 12.73 20.94 -1.12
N GLY A 221 12.07 21.70 -1.98
CA GLY A 221 11.70 21.37 -3.36
C GLY A 221 12.79 20.65 -4.14
N PHE A 222 13.53 21.34 -5.00
CA PHE A 222 14.69 20.75 -5.70
C PHE A 222 15.94 20.56 -4.81
N GLY A 223 15.83 20.83 -3.51
CA GLY A 223 16.83 20.52 -2.51
C GLY A 223 17.90 21.58 -2.30
N TRP A 224 19.13 21.13 -2.14
CA TRP A 224 20.27 21.95 -1.76
C TRP A 224 21.27 22.01 -2.91
N GLU A 225 21.66 23.22 -3.29
CA GLU A 225 22.71 23.46 -4.28
C GLU A 225 23.87 24.24 -3.62
N ASP A 226 25.10 23.76 -3.80
CA ASP A 226 26.31 24.32 -3.21
C ASP A 226 26.24 24.58 -1.68
N GLY A 227 25.42 23.80 -0.98
CA GLY A 227 25.23 23.91 0.47
C GLY A 227 24.27 25.01 0.92
N ALA A 228 23.53 25.60 0.00
CA ALA A 228 22.43 26.53 0.25
C ALA A 228 21.09 25.94 -0.25
N MET A 229 19.99 26.37 0.39
CA MET A 229 18.65 26.09 -0.09
C MET A 229 18.44 26.86 -1.40
N ASN A 230 17.92 26.18 -2.43
CA ASN A 230 17.96 26.76 -3.80
C ASN A 230 16.60 27.09 -4.36
N ASP A 231 15.52 26.52 -3.89
CA ASP A 231 14.22 26.70 -4.52
C ASP A 231 13.13 26.99 -3.49
N ASP A 232 12.25 26.07 -3.27
CA ASP A 232 11.16 26.20 -2.32
C ASP A 232 11.41 25.40 -1.05
N TYR A 233 10.70 25.78 -0.03
CA TYR A 233 10.67 25.11 1.26
C TYR A 233 9.22 25.00 1.72
N GLU A 234 8.82 23.77 2.04
CA GLU A 234 7.46 23.47 2.46
C GLU A 234 7.39 22.93 3.89
N MET A 235 6.35 23.36 4.58
CA MET A 235 5.91 22.79 5.84
C MET A 235 4.49 22.29 5.66
N ARG A 236 4.25 21.00 5.92
CA ARG A 236 2.93 20.38 5.76
C ARG A 236 2.43 19.79 7.07
N TYR A 237 1.17 20.00 7.35
CA TYR A 237 0.42 19.43 8.44
C TYR A 237 -0.75 18.63 7.88
N TYR A 238 -0.89 17.41 8.34
CA TYR A 238 -1.95 16.50 7.90
C TYR A 238 -2.82 16.05 9.06
N GLU A 239 -4.13 16.07 8.86
CA GLU A 239 -5.11 15.31 9.66
C GLU A 239 -5.81 14.32 8.73
N LEU A 240 -5.75 13.03 9.09
CA LEU A 240 -6.26 11.94 8.27
C LEU A 240 -7.19 11.06 9.10
N THR A 241 -8.26 10.58 8.50
CA THR A 241 -9.04 9.47 9.02
C THR A 241 -9.05 8.35 8.00
N ARG A 242 -8.40 7.22 8.33
CA ARG A 242 -8.27 6.04 7.49
C ARG A 242 -9.19 4.93 7.97
N GLU A 243 -10.15 4.54 7.16
CA GLU A 243 -11.05 3.43 7.43
C GLU A 243 -10.70 2.25 6.50
N ARG A 244 -10.68 1.03 7.06
CA ARG A 244 -10.40 -0.20 6.32
C ARG A 244 -11.47 -1.23 6.61
N LEU A 245 -12.01 -1.80 5.55
CA LEU A 245 -12.95 -2.93 5.62
C LEU A 245 -12.41 -4.05 4.74
N GLY A 246 -12.12 -5.20 5.34
CA GLY A 246 -11.60 -6.34 4.62
C GLY A 246 -12.44 -7.58 4.85
N MET A 247 -12.47 -8.46 3.84
CA MET A 247 -13.20 -9.73 3.88
C MET A 247 -12.45 -10.81 3.12
N THR A 248 -12.44 -12.03 3.68
CA THR A 248 -12.00 -13.25 2.99
C THR A 248 -13.06 -14.33 3.09
N TYR A 249 -13.16 -15.15 2.07
CA TYR A 249 -13.96 -16.36 2.10
C TYR A 249 -13.24 -17.46 1.32
N ASP A 250 -12.83 -18.48 2.05
CA ASP A 250 -12.11 -19.62 1.51
C ASP A 250 -12.99 -20.87 1.69
N VAL A 251 -13.09 -21.70 0.64
CA VAL A 251 -13.84 -22.94 0.68
C VAL A 251 -13.08 -24.03 -0.07
N ASP A 252 -13.00 -25.20 0.54
CA ASP A 252 -12.45 -26.42 -0.03
C ASP A 252 -13.53 -27.49 -0.15
N PHE A 253 -13.56 -28.18 -1.28
CA PHE A 253 -14.37 -29.37 -1.53
C PHE A 253 -13.45 -30.54 -1.88
N LEU A 254 -13.43 -31.56 -1.04
CA LEU A 254 -12.70 -32.81 -1.27
C LEU A 254 -13.60 -33.76 -2.04
N VAL A 255 -13.19 -34.12 -3.26
CA VAL A 255 -13.96 -34.98 -4.17
C VAL A 255 -13.21 -36.32 -4.30
N GLY A 256 -13.39 -37.21 -3.32
CA GLY A 256 -12.59 -38.42 -3.22
C GLY A 256 -11.31 -38.23 -2.40
N ASP A 257 -10.35 -39.16 -2.56
CA ASP A 257 -9.15 -39.20 -1.71
C ASP A 257 -8.06 -38.19 -2.16
N ASP A 258 -8.02 -37.87 -3.46
CA ASP A 258 -6.92 -37.10 -4.08
C ASP A 258 -7.36 -35.82 -4.79
N ASP A 259 -8.65 -35.56 -4.87
CA ASP A 259 -9.21 -34.44 -5.62
C ASP A 259 -9.70 -33.32 -4.70
N ARG A 260 -9.24 -32.08 -4.96
CA ARG A 260 -9.68 -30.89 -4.26
C ARG A 260 -10.11 -29.80 -5.23
N LEU A 261 -11.35 -29.32 -5.08
CA LEU A 261 -11.81 -28.07 -5.67
C LEU A 261 -11.71 -26.98 -4.60
N PHE A 262 -11.25 -25.80 -4.95
CA PHE A 262 -11.18 -24.70 -4.02
C PHE A 262 -11.62 -23.37 -4.64
N ALA A 263 -12.12 -22.50 -3.80
CA ALA A 263 -12.37 -21.11 -4.13
C ALA A 263 -11.85 -20.21 -3.00
N ASN A 264 -11.14 -19.14 -3.37
CA ASN A 264 -10.65 -18.14 -2.44
C ASN A 264 -11.11 -16.78 -2.92
N LEU A 265 -11.80 -16.03 -2.06
CA LEU A 265 -12.17 -14.64 -2.26
C LEU A 265 -11.40 -13.78 -1.26
N PHE A 266 -10.76 -12.76 -1.76
CA PHE A 266 -10.17 -11.66 -0.99
C PHE A 266 -10.77 -10.35 -1.48
N TRP A 267 -11.22 -9.50 -0.56
CA TRP A 267 -11.71 -8.17 -0.86
C TRP A 267 -11.32 -7.21 0.25
N ASN A 268 -10.87 -6.03 -0.13
CA ASN A 268 -10.49 -4.97 0.79
C ASN A 268 -10.89 -3.62 0.23
N GLN A 269 -11.46 -2.76 1.08
CA GLN A 269 -11.71 -1.35 0.81
C GLN A 269 -10.97 -0.50 1.84
N TYR A 270 -10.35 0.55 1.37
CA TYR A 270 -9.65 1.56 2.14
C TYR A 270 -10.22 2.93 1.76
N ASN A 271 -10.61 3.70 2.77
CA ASN A 271 -11.06 5.08 2.60
C ASN A 271 -10.11 6.00 3.38
N ASP A 272 -9.70 7.09 2.76
CA ASP A 272 -8.88 8.14 3.37
C ASP A 272 -9.59 9.47 3.26
N SER A 273 -9.85 10.11 4.41
CA SER A 273 -10.34 11.49 4.48
C SER A 273 -9.19 12.33 4.98
N GLU A 274 -8.70 13.24 4.14
CA GLU A 274 -7.49 14.02 4.40
C GLU A 274 -7.80 15.51 4.46
N LEU A 275 -7.25 16.17 5.49
CA LEU A 275 -6.97 17.60 5.50
C LEU A 275 -5.45 17.76 5.40
N ARG A 276 -4.98 18.58 4.45
CA ARG A 276 -3.60 19.05 4.39
C ARG A 276 -3.58 20.59 4.49
N TRP A 277 -2.81 21.10 5.42
CA TRP A 277 -2.38 22.50 5.43
C TRP A 277 -0.92 22.58 5.04
N LYS A 278 -0.57 23.50 4.13
CA LYS A 278 0.78 23.68 3.65
C LYS A 278 1.17 25.16 3.67
N ASP A 279 2.33 25.47 4.24
CA ASP A 279 3.07 26.69 4.01
C ASP A 279 4.19 26.40 3.04
N GLU A 280 4.21 27.08 1.90
CA GLU A 280 5.27 27.00 0.91
C GLU A 280 5.95 28.37 0.77
N TYR A 281 7.28 28.36 0.82
CA TYR A 281 8.11 29.53 0.58
C TYR A 281 8.91 29.29 -0.69
N GLY A 282 8.57 30.02 -1.74
CA GLY A 282 9.21 29.93 -3.05
C GLY A 282 10.07 31.15 -3.39
N ASP A 283 10.70 31.08 -4.56
CA ASP A 283 11.61 32.13 -5.08
C ASP A 283 12.86 32.33 -4.18
N ILE A 284 13.22 31.38 -3.34
CA ILE A 284 14.25 31.51 -2.29
C ILE A 284 15.64 31.80 -2.87
N GLY A 285 15.97 31.24 -4.01
CA GLY A 285 17.26 31.39 -4.68
C GLY A 285 17.39 32.64 -5.56
N ASP A 286 16.28 33.29 -5.89
CA ASP A 286 16.23 34.28 -6.98
C ASP A 286 16.93 35.61 -6.64
N GLN A 287 16.82 36.07 -5.40
CA GLN A 287 17.33 37.39 -5.00
C GLN A 287 18.11 37.31 -3.68
N VAL A 288 19.23 36.57 -3.70
CA VAL A 288 20.09 36.39 -2.54
C VAL A 288 20.97 37.60 -2.29
N ILE A 289 20.85 38.22 -1.10
CA ILE A 289 21.72 39.31 -0.64
C ILE A 289 23.03 38.76 -0.09
N SER A 290 22.96 37.70 0.71
CA SER A 290 24.13 37.07 1.33
C SER A 290 23.85 35.65 1.75
N THR A 291 24.86 34.79 1.68
CA THR A 291 24.85 33.41 2.13
C THR A 291 25.90 33.17 3.21
N SER A 292 25.60 32.35 4.17
CA SER A 292 26.49 31.88 5.22
C SER A 292 26.44 30.35 5.32
N ALA A 293 27.28 29.74 6.16
CA ALA A 293 27.28 28.28 6.37
C ALA A 293 25.92 27.74 6.86
N ASN A 294 25.13 28.55 7.56
CA ASN A 294 23.91 28.10 8.25
C ASN A 294 22.65 28.92 7.85
N GLY A 295 22.69 29.62 6.73
CA GLY A 295 21.54 30.38 6.29
C GLY A 295 21.86 31.41 5.21
N MET A 296 20.82 32.10 4.76
CA MET A 296 20.92 33.19 3.78
C MET A 296 19.97 34.34 4.12
N VAL A 297 20.21 35.46 3.47
CA VAL A 297 19.32 36.62 3.49
C VAL A 297 18.87 36.89 2.05
N VAL A 298 17.57 36.99 1.85
CA VAL A 298 16.95 37.23 0.56
C VAL A 298 16.07 38.49 0.61
N ASN A 299 15.88 39.17 -0.52
CA ASN A 299 15.03 40.34 -0.63
C ASN A 299 13.80 40.13 -1.54
N GLU A 300 13.60 38.92 -1.96
CA GLU A 300 12.37 38.46 -2.61
C GLU A 300 11.99 37.11 -2.01
N ILE A 301 10.73 36.89 -1.74
CA ILE A 301 10.19 35.62 -1.27
C ILE A 301 8.70 35.55 -1.53
N LYS A 302 8.25 34.41 -2.01
CA LYS A 302 6.85 34.03 -2.17
C LYS A 302 6.44 33.21 -0.95
N HIS A 303 5.23 33.44 -0.45
CA HIS A 303 4.63 32.61 0.59
C HIS A 303 3.22 32.22 0.18
N ASP A 304 2.98 30.95 0.11
CA ASP A 304 1.70 30.31 -0.20
C ASP A 304 1.15 29.62 1.05
N ALA A 305 -0.11 29.89 1.35
CA ALA A 305 -0.90 29.16 2.33
C ALA A 305 -1.94 28.32 1.59
N GLU A 306 -1.79 27.02 1.63
CA GLU A 306 -2.58 26.10 0.85
C GLU A 306 -3.35 25.13 1.76
N THR A 307 -4.64 25.00 1.50
CA THR A 307 -5.51 24.05 2.19
C THR A 307 -6.10 23.08 1.18
N ARG A 308 -5.82 21.78 1.36
CA ARG A 308 -6.41 20.68 0.60
C ARG A 308 -7.35 19.86 1.44
N VAL A 309 -8.49 19.51 0.89
CA VAL A 309 -9.45 18.56 1.44
C VAL A 309 -9.71 17.47 0.41
N ARG A 310 -9.60 16.19 0.83
CA ARG A 310 -9.65 15.04 -0.05
C ARG A 310 -10.39 13.88 0.58
N GLU A 311 -11.17 13.16 -0.22
CA GLU A 311 -11.74 11.86 0.10
C GLU A 311 -11.34 10.87 -0.99
N GLU A 312 -10.51 9.90 -0.65
CA GLU A 312 -10.03 8.84 -1.53
C GLU A 312 -10.62 7.50 -1.12
N THR A 313 -11.02 6.69 -2.10
CA THR A 313 -11.42 5.29 -1.88
C THR A 313 -10.56 4.38 -2.73
N ARG A 314 -9.96 3.33 -2.13
CA ARG A 314 -9.26 2.28 -2.84
C ARG A 314 -9.91 0.93 -2.56
N THR A 315 -10.11 0.14 -3.63
CA THR A 315 -10.63 -1.23 -3.55
C THR A 315 -9.62 -2.18 -4.17
N ILE A 316 -9.33 -3.29 -3.50
CA ILE A 316 -8.52 -4.39 -4.04
C ILE A 316 -9.30 -5.69 -3.81
N ALA A 317 -9.47 -6.49 -4.87
CA ALA A 317 -10.15 -7.77 -4.82
C ALA A 317 -9.41 -8.84 -5.61
N ALA A 318 -9.51 -10.10 -5.17
CA ALA A 318 -9.03 -11.26 -5.92
C ALA A 318 -9.97 -12.45 -5.69
N LEU A 319 -10.24 -13.18 -6.77
CA LEU A 319 -11.00 -14.43 -6.77
C LEU A 319 -10.16 -15.51 -7.44
N ASN A 320 -9.93 -16.62 -6.74
CA ASN A 320 -9.26 -17.80 -7.25
C ASN A 320 -10.22 -18.98 -7.26
N LEU A 321 -10.27 -19.69 -8.35
CA LEU A 321 -10.98 -20.96 -8.51
C LEU A 321 -9.99 -22.02 -9.00
N GLY A 322 -9.81 -23.10 -8.25
CA GLY A 322 -8.82 -24.08 -8.62
C GLY A 322 -9.25 -25.54 -8.38
N TYR A 323 -8.51 -26.43 -9.03
CA TYR A 323 -8.67 -27.87 -8.93
C TYR A 323 -7.31 -28.54 -8.84
N GLU A 324 -7.16 -29.43 -7.87
CA GLU A 324 -5.99 -30.26 -7.64
C GLU A 324 -6.39 -31.73 -7.76
N THR A 325 -5.57 -32.54 -8.41
CA THR A 325 -5.82 -33.99 -8.56
C THR A 325 -4.53 -34.78 -8.72
N ALA A 326 -4.57 -36.05 -8.36
CA ALA A 326 -3.50 -37.01 -8.65
C ALA A 326 -3.96 -37.99 -9.73
N VAL A 327 -3.31 -37.95 -10.89
CA VAL A 327 -3.64 -38.84 -12.02
C VAL A 327 -2.40 -39.50 -12.62
N SER A 328 -2.39 -40.82 -12.65
CA SER A 328 -1.30 -41.64 -13.23
C SER A 328 0.09 -41.30 -12.67
N GLY A 329 0.14 -40.95 -11.37
CA GLY A 329 1.36 -40.56 -10.66
C GLY A 329 1.86 -39.14 -10.96
N TRP A 330 1.04 -38.34 -11.63
CA TRP A 330 1.21 -36.90 -11.70
C TRP A 330 0.30 -36.23 -10.69
N PHE A 331 0.83 -35.26 -9.95
CA PHE A 331 0.02 -34.27 -9.27
C PHE A 331 -0.23 -33.12 -10.24
N VAL A 332 -1.47 -32.74 -10.42
CA VAL A 332 -1.89 -31.68 -11.35
C VAL A 332 -2.66 -30.64 -10.56
N ASP A 333 -2.29 -29.38 -10.70
CA ASP A 333 -3.05 -28.24 -10.22
C ASP A 333 -3.39 -27.26 -11.33
N THR A 334 -4.60 -26.76 -11.29
CA THR A 334 -5.09 -25.72 -12.21
C THR A 334 -5.77 -24.63 -11.43
N MET A 335 -5.61 -23.39 -11.90
CA MET A 335 -6.26 -22.23 -11.28
C MET A 335 -6.66 -21.21 -12.33
N VAL A 336 -7.86 -20.66 -12.18
CA VAL A 336 -8.30 -19.42 -12.83
C VAL A 336 -8.36 -18.36 -11.75
N SER A 337 -7.76 -17.21 -11.99
CA SER A 337 -7.81 -16.06 -11.08
C SER A 337 -8.34 -14.82 -11.78
N TYR A 338 -9.05 -14.00 -11.04
CA TYR A 338 -9.42 -12.64 -11.39
C TYR A 338 -8.98 -11.71 -10.27
N SER A 339 -8.24 -10.66 -10.60
CA SER A 339 -7.83 -9.61 -9.68
C SER A 339 -8.34 -8.28 -10.21
N PHE A 340 -8.72 -7.40 -9.28
CA PHE A 340 -9.23 -6.06 -9.56
C PHE A 340 -8.71 -5.09 -8.51
N ALA A 341 -8.31 -3.90 -8.93
CA ALA A 341 -8.02 -2.79 -8.05
C ALA A 341 -8.54 -1.49 -8.66
N GLU A 342 -9.00 -0.59 -7.81
CA GLU A 342 -9.51 0.73 -8.17
C GLU A 342 -9.08 1.74 -7.13
N GLU A 343 -8.70 2.92 -7.59
CA GLU A 343 -8.60 4.14 -6.81
C GLU A 343 -9.59 5.15 -7.38
N ASP A 344 -10.42 5.69 -6.50
CA ASP A 344 -11.32 6.82 -6.78
C ASP A 344 -10.91 7.98 -5.88
N ASP A 345 -10.22 8.96 -6.45
CA ASP A 345 -9.82 10.24 -5.85
C ASP A 345 -10.58 11.41 -6.50
N SER A 346 -11.85 11.19 -6.85
CA SER A 346 -12.70 12.18 -7.53
C SER A 346 -13.21 13.31 -6.62
N ASN A 347 -12.87 13.28 -5.33
CA ASN A 347 -13.25 14.28 -4.34
C ASN A 347 -12.03 14.96 -3.72
N ASN A 348 -11.32 15.74 -4.53
CA ASN A 348 -10.13 16.49 -4.10
C ASN A 348 -10.32 17.96 -4.44
N ALA A 349 -10.09 18.85 -3.48
CA ALA A 349 -10.19 20.30 -3.64
C ALA A 349 -9.06 20.98 -2.87
N GLU A 350 -8.36 21.89 -3.53
CA GLU A 350 -7.22 22.61 -2.99
C GLU A 350 -7.32 24.09 -3.28
N ALA A 351 -7.20 24.94 -2.24
CA ALA A 351 -7.20 26.40 -2.38
C ALA A 351 -5.86 26.97 -1.94
N ASN A 352 -5.30 27.85 -2.74
CA ASN A 352 -4.04 28.54 -2.51
C ASN A 352 -4.24 30.06 -2.36
N PHE A 353 -3.61 30.63 -1.35
CA PHE A 353 -3.56 32.06 -1.10
C PHE A 353 -2.12 32.50 -0.98
N ARG A 354 -1.75 33.59 -1.67
CA ARG A 354 -0.37 34.02 -1.84
C ARG A 354 -0.11 35.43 -1.41
N THR A 355 1.04 35.63 -0.73
CA THR A 355 1.69 36.92 -0.60
C THR A 355 3.10 36.86 -1.15
N LYS A 356 3.62 37.98 -1.63
CA LYS A 356 4.97 38.04 -2.20
C LYS A 356 5.67 39.34 -1.84
N TYR A 357 6.87 39.24 -1.24
CA TYR A 357 7.81 40.34 -1.11
C TYR A 357 8.57 40.48 -2.43
N ARG A 358 8.58 41.69 -3.02
CA ARG A 358 9.26 42.00 -4.29
C ARG A 358 10.13 43.25 -4.15
N ASN A 359 11.17 43.32 -5.00
CA ASN A 359 11.98 44.55 -5.27
C ASN A 359 12.76 45.11 -4.08
N GLY A 360 13.14 44.31 -3.12
CA GLY A 360 14.09 44.69 -2.07
C GLY A 360 13.53 45.55 -0.93
N ASP A 361 12.22 45.77 -0.88
CA ASP A 361 11.60 46.60 0.17
C ASP A 361 11.56 45.89 1.52
N LYS A 362 11.60 44.54 1.51
CA LYS A 362 11.58 43.69 2.71
C LYS A 362 12.56 42.54 2.54
N ILE A 363 13.26 42.22 3.62
CA ILE A 363 14.22 41.11 3.63
C ILE A 363 13.73 39.96 4.49
N THR A 364 14.07 38.74 4.08
CA THR A 364 13.82 37.53 4.86
C THR A 364 15.14 36.85 5.17
N THR A 365 15.32 36.45 6.42
CA THR A 365 16.45 35.61 6.85
C THR A 365 15.98 34.16 6.91
N ILE A 366 16.68 33.28 6.20
CA ILE A 366 16.46 31.84 6.23
C ILE A 366 17.61 31.21 6.99
N ASN A 367 17.30 30.37 7.97
CA ASN A 367 18.26 29.69 8.81
C ASN A 367 18.11 28.17 8.71
N TRP A 368 19.21 27.47 8.45
CA TRP A 368 19.28 26.02 8.39
C TRP A 368 20.40 25.42 9.24
N ALA A 369 20.67 26.02 10.41
CA ALA A 369 21.57 25.40 11.39
C ALA A 369 21.10 23.99 11.78
N ASP A 370 19.78 23.77 11.79
CA ASP A 370 19.15 22.43 11.68
C ASP A 370 18.61 22.28 10.24
N SER A 371 19.33 21.52 9.41
CA SER A 371 18.98 21.33 8.00
C SER A 371 17.70 20.51 7.78
N GLN A 372 17.25 19.79 8.80
CA GLN A 372 15.98 19.05 8.73
C GLN A 372 14.79 19.96 9.08
N ARG A 373 15.03 21.10 9.71
CA ARG A 373 14.00 22.04 10.18
C ARG A 373 14.45 23.48 9.96
N PRO A 374 14.64 23.90 8.71
CA PRO A 374 14.90 25.29 8.40
C PRO A 374 13.76 26.19 8.90
N TYR A 375 14.07 27.43 9.18
CA TYR A 375 13.06 28.40 9.57
C TYR A 375 13.33 29.78 8.97
N LEU A 376 12.25 30.51 8.74
CA LEU A 376 12.28 31.83 8.16
C LEU A 376 12.01 32.90 9.21
N THR A 377 12.65 34.05 9.04
CA THR A 377 12.39 35.26 9.82
C THR A 377 12.21 36.42 8.85
N PRO A 378 10.95 36.76 8.47
CA PRO A 378 10.67 37.88 7.59
C PRO A 378 10.91 39.23 8.27
N ALA A 379 11.06 40.28 7.47
CA ALA A 379 11.27 41.65 7.97
C ALA A 379 10.13 42.14 8.87
N ASP A 380 8.91 41.74 8.55
CA ASP A 380 7.72 42.04 9.35
C ASP A 380 6.67 40.91 9.20
N ALA A 381 5.60 41.00 9.98
CA ALA A 381 4.56 39.98 10.02
C ALA A 381 3.60 40.02 8.83
N SER A 382 3.70 40.96 7.91
CA SER A 382 2.78 41.07 6.76
C SER A 382 2.90 39.91 5.80
N LEU A 383 4.03 39.16 5.83
CA LEU A 383 4.18 37.90 5.09
C LEU A 383 3.14 36.83 5.51
N TYR A 384 2.65 36.92 6.74
CA TYR A 384 1.69 35.99 7.33
C TYR A 384 0.31 36.61 7.59
N ASP A 385 0.06 37.82 7.10
CA ASP A 385 -1.24 38.50 7.29
C ASP A 385 -2.27 37.94 6.31
N PRO A 386 -3.33 37.26 6.76
CA PRO A 386 -4.35 36.74 5.85
C PRO A 386 -5.00 37.79 4.95
N ALA A 387 -5.02 39.06 5.34
CA ALA A 387 -5.57 40.15 4.53
C ALA A 387 -4.64 40.57 3.38
N GLU A 388 -3.35 40.24 3.47
CA GLU A 388 -2.35 40.51 2.42
C GLU A 388 -2.13 39.29 1.51
N MET A 389 -2.72 38.13 1.87
CA MET A 389 -2.65 36.88 1.09
C MET A 389 -3.82 36.81 0.13
N GLY A 390 -3.62 37.27 -1.11
CA GLY A 390 -4.63 37.22 -2.17
C GLY A 390 -4.90 35.80 -2.64
N PHE A 391 -6.10 35.56 -3.16
CA PHE A 391 -6.41 34.31 -3.85
C PHE A 391 -5.46 34.09 -5.03
N ASP A 392 -4.82 32.91 -5.09
CA ASP A 392 -3.84 32.57 -6.11
C ASP A 392 -4.33 31.39 -7.00
N GLY A 393 -5.15 30.51 -6.45
CA GLY A 393 -5.74 29.43 -7.21
C GLY A 393 -6.65 28.50 -6.41
N PHE A 394 -7.53 27.86 -7.14
CA PHE A 394 -8.36 26.76 -6.64
C PHE A 394 -8.31 25.61 -7.63
N GLU A 395 -7.93 24.44 -7.15
CA GLU A 395 -7.81 23.22 -7.95
C GLU A 395 -8.86 22.19 -7.54
N VAL A 396 -9.51 21.59 -8.53
CA VAL A 396 -10.37 20.43 -8.36
C VAL A 396 -9.80 19.29 -9.16
N THR A 397 -9.47 18.20 -8.49
CA THR A 397 -8.96 16.98 -9.12
C THR A 397 -9.99 15.88 -9.02
N ALA A 398 -10.18 15.14 -10.12
CA ALA A 398 -10.97 13.92 -10.18
C ALA A 398 -10.14 12.85 -10.90
N ASN A 399 -9.59 11.91 -10.14
CA ASN A 399 -8.75 10.83 -10.65
C ASN A 399 -9.40 9.49 -10.37
N VAL A 400 -9.58 8.66 -11.41
CA VAL A 400 -10.03 7.28 -11.30
C VAL A 400 -9.04 6.37 -12.01
N SER A 401 -8.45 5.44 -11.28
CA SER A 401 -7.55 4.43 -11.83
C SER A 401 -8.10 3.05 -11.57
N GLN A 402 -8.23 2.23 -12.62
CA GLN A 402 -8.68 0.85 -12.54
C GLN A 402 -7.63 -0.09 -13.12
N ASP A 403 -7.46 -1.25 -12.50
CA ASP A 403 -6.53 -2.28 -12.93
C ASP A 403 -7.18 -3.66 -12.74
N SER A 404 -7.15 -4.50 -13.77
CA SER A 404 -7.72 -5.84 -13.70
C SER A 404 -6.84 -6.86 -14.37
N GLU A 405 -6.76 -8.08 -13.83
CA GLU A 405 -6.03 -9.21 -14.41
C GLU A 405 -6.88 -10.47 -14.36
N VAL A 406 -6.97 -11.17 -15.49
CA VAL A 406 -7.45 -12.55 -15.57
C VAL A 406 -6.26 -13.45 -15.87
N ALA A 407 -6.10 -14.53 -15.10
CA ALA A 407 -5.05 -15.50 -15.39
C ALA A 407 -5.56 -16.94 -15.32
N PHE A 408 -4.96 -17.80 -16.15
CA PHE A 408 -5.09 -19.25 -16.11
C PHE A 408 -3.72 -19.86 -15.86
N VAL A 409 -3.64 -20.78 -14.91
CA VAL A 409 -2.43 -21.53 -14.55
C VAL A 409 -2.73 -23.03 -14.63
N PHE A 410 -1.81 -23.78 -15.21
CA PHE A 410 -1.79 -25.23 -15.19
C PHE A 410 -0.39 -25.69 -14.78
N ASN A 411 -0.29 -26.56 -13.79
CA ASN A 411 0.96 -27.18 -13.37
C ASN A 411 0.78 -28.70 -13.29
N ALA A 412 1.87 -29.41 -13.55
CA ALA A 412 1.95 -30.86 -13.40
C ALA A 412 3.30 -31.23 -12.81
N GLU A 413 3.29 -32.08 -11.77
CA GLU A 413 4.47 -32.51 -11.04
C GLU A 413 4.51 -34.03 -10.94
N LYS A 414 5.71 -34.61 -11.12
CA LYS A 414 5.92 -36.06 -10.95
C LYS A 414 7.32 -36.36 -10.47
N GLU A 415 7.40 -37.35 -9.60
CA GLU A 415 8.66 -37.92 -9.09
C GLU A 415 9.22 -38.95 -10.10
N PHE A 416 10.53 -38.84 -10.37
CA PHE A 416 11.35 -39.72 -11.17
C PHE A 416 12.62 -40.11 -10.41
N ASP A 417 13.35 -41.10 -10.86
CA ASP A 417 14.62 -41.53 -10.24
C ASP A 417 15.68 -40.40 -10.17
N PHE A 418 15.58 -39.40 -11.06
CA PHE A 418 16.48 -38.27 -11.12
C PHE A 418 15.94 -36.98 -10.47
N GLY A 419 14.86 -37.08 -9.73
CA GLY A 419 14.25 -35.95 -9.00
C GLY A 419 12.79 -35.72 -9.34
N VAL A 420 12.23 -34.65 -8.80
CA VAL A 420 10.85 -34.23 -9.03
C VAL A 420 10.83 -33.23 -10.19
N VAL A 421 10.17 -33.59 -11.26
CA VAL A 421 9.96 -32.72 -12.43
C VAL A 421 8.63 -32.00 -12.27
N LYS A 422 8.65 -30.67 -12.34
CA LYS A 422 7.47 -29.81 -12.40
C LYS A 422 7.47 -29.00 -13.69
N THR A 423 6.35 -28.92 -14.36
CA THR A 423 6.15 -28.15 -15.59
C THR A 423 4.80 -27.47 -15.58
N GLY A 424 4.67 -26.37 -16.28
CA GLY A 424 3.39 -25.69 -16.35
C GLY A 424 3.33 -24.62 -17.42
N VAL A 425 2.13 -24.10 -17.57
CA VAL A 425 1.82 -22.97 -18.45
C VAL A 425 0.99 -21.94 -17.69
N LYS A 426 1.20 -20.68 -18.03
CA LYS A 426 0.40 -19.55 -17.53
C LYS A 426 0.04 -18.64 -18.69
N VAL A 427 -1.22 -18.23 -18.72
CA VAL A 427 -1.71 -17.19 -19.62
C VAL A 427 -2.36 -16.13 -18.75
N LYS A 428 -2.02 -14.87 -18.95
CA LYS A 428 -2.65 -13.74 -18.25
C LYS A 428 -2.91 -12.59 -19.20
N SER A 429 -4.00 -11.89 -18.98
CA SER A 429 -4.35 -10.63 -19.63
C SER A 429 -4.66 -9.61 -18.54
N ARG A 430 -4.03 -8.46 -18.60
CA ARG A 430 -4.18 -7.34 -17.66
C ARG A 430 -4.53 -6.09 -18.44
N GLU A 431 -5.45 -5.30 -17.89
CA GLU A 431 -5.81 -3.99 -18.40
C GLU A 431 -5.75 -2.96 -17.28
N LYS A 432 -5.05 -1.87 -17.55
CA LYS A 432 -4.97 -0.69 -16.70
C LYS A 432 -5.57 0.48 -17.44
N ASP A 433 -6.53 1.14 -16.80
CA ASP A 433 -7.21 2.35 -17.28
C ASP A 433 -7.06 3.46 -16.26
N VAL A 434 -6.66 4.64 -16.72
CA VAL A 434 -6.48 5.84 -15.89
C VAL A 434 -7.18 7.00 -16.57
N ASP A 435 -8.08 7.61 -15.82
CA ASP A 435 -8.84 8.81 -16.14
C ASP A 435 -8.50 9.87 -15.09
N ASP A 436 -7.70 10.88 -15.44
CA ASP A 436 -7.17 11.90 -14.55
C ASP A 436 -7.61 13.29 -15.07
N TYR A 437 -8.43 13.97 -14.29
CA TYR A 437 -9.03 15.24 -14.63
C TYR A 437 -8.69 16.33 -13.61
N ILE A 438 -8.16 17.45 -14.09
CA ILE A 438 -7.79 18.61 -13.26
C ILE A 438 -8.40 19.87 -13.84
N ILE A 439 -9.06 20.67 -13.00
CA ILE A 439 -9.45 22.04 -13.31
C ILE A 439 -8.77 22.99 -12.34
N VAL A 440 -8.10 23.99 -12.85
CA VAL A 440 -7.50 25.09 -12.09
C VAL A 440 -8.23 26.38 -12.36
N TYR A 441 -8.62 27.08 -11.31
CA TYR A 441 -9.25 28.38 -11.32
C TYR A 441 -8.29 29.40 -10.71
N ASP A 442 -8.12 30.58 -11.33
CA ASP A 442 -7.19 31.62 -10.85
C ASP A 442 -7.86 32.95 -10.51
N GLY A 443 -9.00 33.24 -11.10
CA GLY A 443 -9.71 34.52 -10.94
C GLY A 443 -10.87 34.43 -9.95
N TRP A 444 -10.74 35.04 -8.76
CA TRP A 444 -11.82 35.16 -7.78
C TRP A 444 -11.91 36.59 -7.19
N GLY A 445 -11.75 37.61 -8.00
CA GLY A 445 -11.81 39.02 -7.60
C GLY A 445 -10.75 39.40 -6.58
N ASP A 446 -11.11 40.23 -5.59
CA ASP A 446 -10.21 40.73 -4.53
C ASP A 446 -10.28 39.85 -3.25
N ASN A 447 -10.71 38.59 -3.33
CA ASN A 447 -10.78 37.71 -2.17
C ASN A 447 -9.38 37.40 -1.64
N THR A 448 -9.29 37.30 -0.32
CA THR A 448 -8.06 37.01 0.40
C THR A 448 -8.26 35.85 1.36
N LEU A 449 -7.19 35.34 1.95
CA LEU A 449 -7.29 34.32 2.99
C LEU A 449 -8.16 34.76 4.18
N ALA A 450 -8.24 36.07 4.46
CA ALA A 450 -9.09 36.61 5.53
C ALA A 450 -10.59 36.31 5.30
N ASP A 451 -11.02 36.14 4.05
CA ASP A 451 -12.41 35.80 3.68
C ASP A 451 -12.73 34.32 3.91
N MET A 452 -11.71 33.49 4.15
CA MET A 452 -11.79 32.04 4.34
C MET A 452 -11.77 31.61 5.81
N ASN A 453 -12.20 32.48 6.74
CA ASN A 453 -12.23 32.19 8.18
C ASN A 453 -10.92 31.54 8.69
N PRO A 454 -9.78 32.24 8.60
CA PRO A 454 -8.46 31.65 8.79
C PRO A 454 -8.31 30.93 10.13
N GLN A 455 -7.78 29.72 10.09
CA GLN A 455 -7.56 28.84 11.23
C GLN A 455 -6.08 28.83 11.63
N THR A 456 -5.80 28.83 12.92
CA THR A 456 -4.43 28.70 13.45
C THR A 456 -4.14 27.25 13.81
N ASN A 457 -3.05 26.70 13.31
CA ASN A 457 -2.57 25.38 13.69
C ASN A 457 -1.93 25.42 15.08
N SER A 458 -2.70 25.05 16.11
CA SER A 458 -2.20 24.98 17.49
C SER A 458 -1.34 23.74 17.77
N ASP A 459 -1.38 22.75 16.86
CA ASP A 459 -0.73 21.45 17.01
C ASP A 459 0.63 21.37 16.30
N TRP A 460 1.03 22.46 15.61
CA TRP A 460 2.34 22.53 15.00
C TRP A 460 3.47 22.39 16.03
N LEU A 461 4.34 21.38 15.83
CA LEU A 461 5.27 20.93 16.85
C LEU A 461 6.57 21.75 16.97
N PHE A 462 6.93 22.47 15.93
CA PHE A 462 8.28 23.02 15.80
C PHE A 462 8.31 24.50 16.19
N ALA A 463 8.61 24.78 17.44
CA ALA A 463 8.53 26.12 18.04
C ALA A 463 9.37 27.22 17.35
N ASN A 464 10.38 26.85 16.57
CA ASN A 464 11.21 27.80 15.82
C ASN A 464 10.66 28.11 14.41
N GLN A 465 9.64 27.37 13.97
CA GLN A 465 8.98 27.58 12.69
C GLN A 465 7.62 28.26 12.93
N THR A 466 7.33 29.28 12.14
CA THR A 466 6.00 29.88 12.11
C THR A 466 5.20 29.16 11.04
N PHE A 467 4.12 28.50 11.44
CA PHE A 467 3.11 27.98 10.53
C PHE A 467 2.00 29.03 10.42
N SER A 468 1.68 29.46 9.20
CA SER A 468 0.71 30.54 8.98
C SER A 468 -0.72 30.09 9.29
N GLN A 469 -1.65 31.05 9.31
CA GLN A 469 -3.06 30.72 9.29
C GLN A 469 -3.45 30.14 7.93
N GLN A 470 -4.37 29.18 7.96
CA GLN A 470 -4.83 28.43 6.79
C GLN A 470 -6.33 28.57 6.62
N ALA A 471 -6.85 28.38 5.42
CA ALA A 471 -8.29 28.45 5.14
C ALA A 471 -9.06 27.39 5.94
N ASP A 472 -10.31 27.73 6.33
CA ASP A 472 -11.23 26.76 6.93
C ASP A 472 -11.53 25.65 5.91
N PRO A 473 -11.26 24.37 6.23
CA PRO A 473 -11.45 23.26 5.30
C PRO A 473 -12.86 23.15 4.75
N SER A 474 -13.87 23.51 5.58
CA SER A 474 -15.27 23.45 5.15
C SER A 474 -15.60 24.51 4.10
N LEU A 475 -14.93 25.66 4.15
CA LEU A 475 -15.09 26.71 3.14
C LEU A 475 -14.35 26.34 1.84
N VAL A 476 -13.16 25.72 1.93
CA VAL A 476 -12.46 25.18 0.74
C VAL A 476 -13.32 24.14 0.03
N TRP A 477 -13.91 23.22 0.78
CA TRP A 477 -14.84 22.24 0.20
C TRP A 477 -16.04 22.91 -0.47
N ALA A 478 -16.61 23.95 0.14
CA ALA A 478 -17.75 24.70 -0.39
C ALA A 478 -17.40 25.56 -1.62
N MET A 479 -16.10 25.80 -1.91
CA MET A 479 -15.69 26.50 -3.14
C MET A 479 -16.07 25.71 -4.41
N LYS A 480 -16.18 24.39 -4.34
CA LYS A 480 -16.68 23.54 -5.45
C LYS A 480 -18.07 23.96 -5.93
N ASP A 481 -18.91 24.50 -5.05
CA ASP A 481 -20.26 25.01 -5.39
C ASP A 481 -20.23 26.47 -5.91
N ARG A 482 -19.05 27.10 -5.93
CA ARG A 482 -18.85 28.52 -6.29
C ARG A 482 -17.91 28.72 -7.48
N VAL A 483 -17.57 27.66 -8.19
CA VAL A 483 -16.65 27.73 -9.34
C VAL A 483 -17.13 28.66 -10.46
N ASP A 484 -18.45 28.88 -10.58
CA ASP A 484 -19.04 29.86 -11.51
C ASP A 484 -18.65 31.31 -11.20
N GLU A 485 -18.10 31.60 -10.01
CA GLU A 485 -17.61 32.93 -9.59
C GLU A 485 -16.13 33.15 -9.95
N MET A 486 -15.45 32.13 -10.49
CA MET A 486 -14.01 32.10 -10.76
C MET A 486 -13.73 32.02 -12.25
N ASP A 487 -12.54 32.47 -12.65
CA ASP A 487 -12.06 32.28 -14.01
C ASP A 487 -11.30 30.96 -14.14
N VAL A 488 -11.51 30.20 -15.20
CA VAL A 488 -10.77 28.98 -15.49
C VAL A 488 -9.42 29.36 -16.09
N ASP A 489 -8.33 29.00 -15.43
CA ASP A 489 -6.97 29.13 -15.94
C ASP A 489 -6.57 27.92 -16.78
N PHE A 490 -6.84 26.74 -16.26
CA PHE A 490 -6.44 25.48 -16.88
C PHE A 490 -7.51 24.39 -16.71
N GLU A 491 -7.77 23.67 -17.79
CA GLU A 491 -8.62 22.48 -17.80
C GLU A 491 -7.91 21.38 -18.59
N ASP A 492 -7.59 20.30 -17.90
CA ASP A 492 -6.97 19.13 -18.49
C ASP A 492 -7.85 17.91 -18.26
N ASP A 493 -8.42 17.41 -19.33
CA ASP A 493 -9.33 16.27 -19.30
C ASP A 493 -8.77 15.01 -19.99
N THR A 494 -7.59 15.06 -20.59
CA THR A 494 -7.06 13.94 -21.37
C THR A 494 -5.54 13.78 -21.35
N SER A 495 -4.78 14.74 -20.85
CA SER A 495 -3.31 14.72 -21.00
C SER A 495 -2.62 13.61 -20.23
N ARG A 496 -3.27 13.09 -19.19
CA ARG A 496 -2.75 12.03 -18.32
C ARG A 496 -3.50 10.72 -18.48
N ASP A 497 -4.56 10.68 -19.29
CA ASP A 497 -5.34 9.50 -19.54
C ASP A 497 -4.57 8.47 -20.33
N PHE A 498 -4.66 7.25 -19.91
CA PHE A 498 -4.16 6.14 -20.68
C PHE A 498 -4.89 4.83 -20.39
N THR A 499 -4.96 3.98 -21.40
CA THR A 499 -5.34 2.57 -21.25
C THR A 499 -4.19 1.71 -21.74
N THR A 500 -3.76 0.73 -20.93
CA THR A 500 -2.70 -0.22 -21.30
C THR A 500 -3.17 -1.63 -21.07
N THR A 501 -3.07 -2.48 -22.10
CA THR A 501 -3.31 -3.92 -22.03
C THR A 501 -1.99 -4.67 -22.10
N GLU A 502 -1.78 -5.65 -21.21
CA GLU A 502 -0.61 -6.53 -21.17
C GLU A 502 -1.06 -8.00 -21.24
N ASP A 503 -0.70 -8.69 -22.31
CA ASP A 503 -0.94 -10.12 -22.49
C ASP A 503 0.35 -10.91 -22.33
N ILE A 504 0.35 -11.91 -21.43
CA ILE A 504 1.53 -12.75 -21.19
C ILE A 504 1.18 -14.22 -21.38
N PHE A 505 1.97 -14.90 -22.22
CA PHE A 505 2.06 -16.35 -22.27
C PHE A 505 3.38 -16.82 -21.67
N ALA A 506 3.31 -17.76 -20.74
CA ALA A 506 4.49 -18.34 -20.12
C ALA A 506 4.41 -19.88 -20.08
N ALA A 507 5.57 -20.52 -20.20
CA ALA A 507 5.72 -21.96 -20.00
C ALA A 507 7.04 -22.24 -19.28
N TYR A 508 7.06 -23.23 -18.40
CA TYR A 508 8.27 -23.57 -17.67
C TYR A 508 8.45 -25.08 -17.48
N VAL A 509 9.70 -25.46 -17.22
CA VAL A 509 10.09 -26.77 -16.71
C VAL A 509 11.17 -26.60 -15.66
N GLN A 510 11.04 -27.33 -14.56
CA GLN A 510 12.06 -27.41 -13.50
C GLN A 510 12.23 -28.83 -13.01
N ASN A 511 13.43 -29.13 -12.49
CA ASN A 511 13.71 -30.35 -11.77
C ASN A 511 14.22 -30.00 -10.37
N THR A 512 13.65 -30.67 -9.36
CA THR A 512 14.12 -30.62 -7.97
C THR A 512 14.85 -31.93 -7.68
N TYR A 513 16.18 -31.86 -7.58
CA TYR A 513 17.01 -33.01 -7.24
C TYR A 513 17.47 -32.91 -5.78
N THR A 514 17.18 -33.99 -5.04
CA THR A 514 17.56 -34.10 -3.61
C THR A 514 18.62 -35.18 -3.45
N TRP A 515 19.66 -34.87 -2.66
CA TRP A 515 20.70 -35.82 -2.26
C TRP A 515 20.97 -35.68 -0.76
N ASP A 516 21.75 -36.59 -0.17
CA ASP A 516 21.99 -36.63 1.27
C ASP A 516 22.40 -35.29 1.90
N LYS A 517 23.02 -34.40 1.16
CA LYS A 517 23.57 -33.13 1.67
C LYS A 517 22.91 -31.90 1.09
N GLY A 518 21.81 -32.03 0.38
CA GLY A 518 21.18 -30.83 -0.16
C GLY A 518 20.07 -31.07 -1.16
N VAL A 519 19.60 -29.96 -1.70
CA VAL A 519 18.57 -29.88 -2.73
C VAL A 519 19.02 -28.85 -3.78
N VAL A 520 18.78 -29.14 -5.04
CA VAL A 520 18.91 -28.18 -6.13
C VAL A 520 17.60 -28.12 -6.91
N ILE A 521 17.09 -26.90 -7.13
CA ILE A 521 16.04 -26.62 -8.10
C ILE A 521 16.69 -25.96 -9.30
N ALA A 522 16.56 -26.53 -10.48
CA ALA A 522 17.08 -25.95 -11.71
C ALA A 522 16.06 -26.08 -12.83
N GLY A 523 15.96 -25.04 -13.65
CA GLY A 523 15.03 -25.06 -14.76
C GLY A 523 15.04 -23.78 -15.58
N MET A 524 14.03 -23.65 -16.40
CA MET A 524 13.88 -22.53 -17.32
C MET A 524 12.41 -22.18 -17.50
N ARG A 525 12.16 -20.90 -17.59
CA ARG A 525 10.88 -20.32 -17.98
C ARG A 525 11.05 -19.58 -19.29
N TYR A 526 10.08 -19.68 -20.15
CA TYR A 526 9.88 -18.86 -21.35
C TYR A 526 8.70 -17.94 -21.11
N GLU A 527 8.84 -16.67 -21.41
CA GLU A 527 7.75 -15.70 -21.43
C GLU A 527 7.71 -14.95 -22.75
N ASN A 528 6.49 -14.70 -23.22
CA ASN A 528 6.17 -13.80 -24.31
C ASN A 528 5.15 -12.80 -23.80
N THR A 529 5.48 -11.51 -23.89
CA THR A 529 4.67 -10.39 -23.45
C THR A 529 4.34 -9.50 -24.62
N SER A 530 3.06 -9.19 -24.80
CA SER A 530 2.53 -8.18 -25.72
C SER A 530 1.92 -7.06 -24.92
N VAL A 531 2.28 -5.82 -25.23
CA VAL A 531 1.76 -4.62 -24.58
C VAL A 531 1.20 -3.69 -25.63
N ASP A 532 -0.06 -3.30 -25.47
CA ASP A 532 -0.74 -2.30 -26.28
C ASP A 532 -1.18 -1.15 -25.38
N SER A 533 -0.78 0.08 -25.72
CA SER A 533 -1.11 1.27 -24.94
C SER A 533 -1.76 2.33 -25.82
N GLN A 534 -2.75 3.01 -25.26
CA GLN A 534 -3.37 4.22 -25.79
C GLN A 534 -3.19 5.34 -24.77
N ALA A 535 -2.78 6.49 -25.19
CA ALA A 535 -2.59 7.68 -24.34
C ALA A 535 -2.79 8.92 -25.18
N HIS A 536 -2.77 10.08 -24.54
CA HIS A 536 -2.80 11.36 -25.23
C HIS A 536 -1.42 12.03 -25.21
N ASP A 537 -1.06 12.67 -26.32
CA ASP A 537 0.15 13.48 -26.39
C ASP A 537 -0.04 14.74 -25.53
N GLN A 538 0.84 14.98 -24.58
CA GLN A 538 0.71 16.04 -23.58
C GLN A 538 0.72 17.48 -24.16
N VAL A 539 1.14 17.65 -25.41
CA VAL A 539 1.22 18.97 -26.06
C VAL A 539 0.07 19.20 -27.03
N THR A 540 -0.26 18.16 -27.81
CA THR A 540 -1.26 18.27 -28.87
C THR A 540 -2.62 17.72 -28.48
N LEU A 541 -2.72 17.02 -27.34
CA LEU A 541 -3.88 16.27 -26.86
C LEU A 541 -4.41 15.25 -27.88
N ALA A 542 -3.60 14.92 -28.87
CA ALA A 542 -3.97 13.93 -29.88
C ALA A 542 -3.78 12.51 -29.33
N GLN A 543 -4.76 11.64 -29.52
CA GLN A 543 -4.65 10.25 -29.15
C GLN A 543 -3.48 9.58 -29.89
N THR A 544 -2.64 8.90 -29.13
CA THR A 544 -1.49 8.14 -29.61
C THR A 544 -1.60 6.69 -29.17
N THR A 545 -0.99 5.78 -29.93
CA THR A 545 -0.94 4.36 -29.59
C THR A 545 0.49 3.85 -29.70
N ALA A 546 0.86 2.95 -28.80
CA ALA A 546 2.13 2.26 -28.82
C ALA A 546 1.93 0.77 -28.59
N SER A 547 2.66 -0.08 -29.32
CA SER A 547 2.64 -1.52 -29.14
C SER A 547 4.06 -2.06 -29.02
N SER A 548 4.25 -3.07 -28.18
CA SER A 548 5.54 -3.71 -27.97
C SER A 548 5.36 -5.20 -27.70
N ASP A 549 6.11 -6.02 -28.44
CA ASP A 549 6.19 -7.46 -28.22
C ASP A 549 7.62 -7.86 -27.85
N HIS A 550 7.76 -8.64 -26.81
CA HIS A 550 9.06 -9.19 -26.45
C HIS A 550 8.94 -10.61 -25.88
N SER A 551 10.00 -11.36 -25.99
CA SER A 551 10.08 -12.68 -25.40
C SER A 551 11.48 -12.97 -24.87
N PHE A 552 11.57 -13.77 -23.83
CA PHE A 552 12.85 -14.16 -23.29
C PHE A 552 12.80 -15.51 -22.56
N PHE A 553 14.01 -16.04 -22.32
CA PHE A 553 14.20 -17.20 -21.47
C PHE A 553 14.79 -16.78 -20.12
N ALA A 554 14.19 -17.26 -19.06
CA ALA A 554 14.57 -17.01 -17.67
C ALA A 554 15.08 -18.32 -17.03
N PRO A 555 16.38 -18.65 -17.15
CA PRO A 555 16.96 -19.75 -16.41
C PRO A 555 17.08 -19.41 -14.94
N SER A 556 16.90 -20.42 -14.07
CA SER A 556 17.03 -20.27 -12.62
C SER A 556 17.63 -21.52 -12.01
N VAL A 557 18.53 -21.31 -11.05
CA VAL A 557 19.12 -22.36 -10.22
C VAL A 557 19.12 -21.89 -8.78
N ASN A 558 18.47 -22.68 -7.90
CA ASN A 558 18.48 -22.50 -6.45
C ASN A 558 19.11 -23.73 -5.80
N VAL A 559 20.04 -23.53 -4.88
CA VAL A 559 20.78 -24.58 -4.20
C VAL A 559 20.66 -24.42 -2.69
N LYS A 560 20.34 -25.52 -2.01
CA LYS A 560 20.34 -25.64 -0.55
C LYS A 560 21.32 -26.74 -0.17
N TYR A 561 22.33 -26.43 0.64
CA TYR A 561 23.35 -27.39 1.06
C TYR A 561 23.40 -27.50 2.58
N PHE A 562 23.35 -28.72 3.11
CA PHE A 562 23.41 -29.02 4.54
C PHE A 562 24.85 -29.35 4.93
N PHE A 563 25.47 -28.51 5.75
CA PHE A 563 26.73 -28.85 6.40
C PHE A 563 26.51 -29.84 7.56
N ASN A 564 25.42 -29.63 8.30
CA ASN A 564 24.89 -30.49 9.37
C ASN A 564 23.44 -30.06 9.65
N ASP A 565 22.81 -30.68 10.64
CA ASP A 565 21.39 -30.43 11.00
C ASP A 565 21.12 -28.99 11.48
N GLN A 566 22.15 -28.26 11.89
CA GLN A 566 22.02 -26.89 12.41
C GLN A 566 22.50 -25.81 11.42
N LEU A 567 23.28 -26.19 10.41
CA LEU A 567 23.90 -25.25 9.48
C LEU A 567 23.64 -25.64 8.03
N GLN A 568 23.00 -24.74 7.31
CA GLN A 568 22.75 -24.87 5.87
C GLN A 568 23.13 -23.60 5.13
N LEU A 569 23.48 -23.74 3.86
CA LEU A 569 23.73 -22.66 2.91
C LEU A 569 22.64 -22.68 1.84
N ARG A 570 22.16 -21.50 1.46
CA ARG A 570 21.35 -21.31 0.24
C ARG A 570 22.04 -20.33 -0.69
N ALA A 571 22.00 -20.64 -1.97
CA ALA A 571 22.48 -19.76 -3.03
C ALA A 571 21.54 -19.87 -4.22
N ALA A 572 21.34 -18.77 -4.93
CA ALA A 572 20.50 -18.74 -6.11
C ALA A 572 21.09 -17.83 -7.18
N ILE A 573 20.85 -18.19 -8.43
CA ILE A 573 21.09 -17.36 -9.60
C ILE A 573 19.88 -17.50 -10.52
N TRP A 574 19.35 -16.40 -10.99
CA TRP A 574 18.21 -16.38 -11.90
C TRP A 574 18.29 -15.17 -12.83
N LYS A 575 17.50 -15.24 -13.90
CA LYS A 575 17.22 -14.15 -14.82
C LYS A 575 15.75 -13.76 -14.71
N GLY A 576 15.47 -12.47 -14.61
CA GLY A 576 14.15 -11.86 -14.67
C GLY A 576 14.19 -10.63 -15.56
#